data_5a76cbf74f7a1d1d5f2dad76ec193c3f
#
_entry.id   5a76cbf74f7a1d1d5f2dad76ec193c3f
#
_cell.length_a   1.000
_cell.length_b   1.000
_cell.length_c   1.000
_cell.angle_alpha   90.00
_cell.angle_beta   90.00
_cell.angle_gamma   90.00
#
_symmetry.space_group_name_H-M   'P 1'
#
loop_
_entity.id
_entity.type
_entity.pdbx_description
1 polymer ?
#
loop_
_entity_poly.entity_id
_entity_poly.type
_entity_poly.pdbx_seq_one_letter_code
_entity_poly.pdbx_strand_id
1 'polypeptide(L)'
;MKKIVWLLMMVVMPMLANAAFSRNADLDDEDELLHRLDQYIARRDEFSSKKEKKLVRMKKKQNLTSDKRERLSLYNQIYREYYTYRYDSAMVYANRGLQLAEQLHDDYFINLNKINRAAVLSTGGFYSQAEDLLLSLKSEDISPKLMQYYYYTLTWVYNYWGAFCERSEFKEEMQDKKDSILPRPLNM
;
A
#
# COMPACT_ATOMS: atom_id res chain seq x y z
N MET A 1 -41.87 48.47 6.19
CA MET A 1 -40.47 48.12 6.51
C MET A 1 -40.33 47.12 7.68
N LYS A 2 -40.98 47.35 8.84
CA LYS A 2 -40.86 46.45 10.02
C LYS A 2 -41.30 44.98 9.74
N LYS A 3 -42.32 44.73 8.91
CA LYS A 3 -42.83 43.37 8.59
C LYS A 3 -41.86 42.58 7.70
N ILE A 4 -41.09 43.23 6.82
CA ILE A 4 -40.10 42.59 5.94
C ILE A 4 -38.88 42.16 6.73
N VAL A 5 -38.45 42.94 7.71
CA VAL A 5 -37.34 42.63 8.62
C VAL A 5 -37.67 41.40 9.48
N TRP A 6 -38.92 41.30 9.96
CA TRP A 6 -39.39 40.12 10.73
C TRP A 6 -39.43 38.84 9.89
N LEU A 7 -39.85 38.95 8.63
CA LEU A 7 -39.90 37.82 7.71
C LEU A 7 -38.48 37.34 7.34
N LEU A 8 -37.52 38.25 7.13
CA LEU A 8 -36.11 37.95 6.92
C LEU A 8 -35.46 37.28 8.14
N MET A 9 -35.81 37.72 9.36
CA MET A 9 -35.32 37.11 10.59
C MET A 9 -35.83 35.68 10.78
N MET A 10 -37.08 35.37 10.40
CA MET A 10 -37.66 34.03 10.49
C MET A 10 -37.01 33.01 9.50
N VAL A 11 -36.48 33.50 8.38
CA VAL A 11 -35.85 32.61 7.37
C VAL A 11 -34.33 32.44 7.61
N VAL A 12 -33.66 33.50 8.06
CA VAL A 12 -32.20 33.47 8.25
C VAL A 12 -31.79 32.73 9.55
N MET A 13 -32.60 32.88 10.63
CA MET A 13 -32.29 32.22 11.90
C MET A 13 -32.27 30.69 11.86
N PRO A 14 -33.21 29.98 11.21
CA PRO A 14 -33.13 28.54 11.10
C PRO A 14 -31.99 28.06 10.18
N MET A 15 -31.56 28.85 9.17
CA MET A 15 -30.40 28.52 8.34
C MET A 15 -29.08 28.61 9.14
N LEU A 16 -28.94 29.62 10.00
CA LEU A 16 -27.75 29.74 10.87
C LEU A 16 -27.72 28.65 11.96
N ALA A 17 -28.89 28.26 12.50
CA ALA A 17 -28.99 27.18 13.47
C ALA A 17 -28.63 25.81 12.87
N ASN A 18 -29.08 25.53 11.63
CA ASN A 18 -28.71 24.30 10.94
C ASN A 18 -27.22 24.25 10.58
N ALA A 19 -26.59 25.35 10.19
CA ALA A 19 -25.15 25.41 9.93
C ALA A 19 -24.31 25.22 11.20
N ALA A 20 -24.75 25.73 12.34
CA ALA A 20 -24.10 25.56 13.63
C ALA A 20 -24.26 24.11 14.16
N PHE A 21 -25.44 23.50 13.94
CA PHE A 21 -25.70 22.11 14.33
C PHE A 21 -24.88 21.09 13.48
N SER A 22 -24.80 21.32 12.18
CA SER A 22 -23.97 20.47 11.28
C SER A 22 -22.49 20.54 11.67
N ARG A 23 -21.99 21.75 11.99
CA ARG A 23 -20.58 21.93 12.38
C ARG A 23 -20.24 21.26 13.71
N ASN A 24 -21.16 21.26 14.66
CA ASN A 24 -20.95 20.61 15.96
C ASN A 24 -21.00 19.09 15.82
N ALA A 25 -21.86 18.53 14.95
CA ALA A 25 -21.92 17.09 14.69
C ALA A 25 -20.62 16.56 14.03
N ASP A 26 -20.03 17.34 13.11
CA ASP A 26 -18.75 16.99 12.48
C ASP A 26 -17.58 17.05 13.50
N LEU A 27 -17.61 18.00 14.44
CA LEU A 27 -16.58 18.14 15.50
C LEU A 27 -16.68 17.00 16.53
N ASP A 28 -17.90 16.60 16.91
CA ASP A 28 -18.12 15.48 17.84
C ASP A 28 -17.64 14.13 17.24
N ASP A 29 -17.79 13.94 15.92
CA ASP A 29 -17.28 12.79 15.20
C ASP A 29 -15.73 12.80 15.12
N GLU A 30 -15.13 13.97 14.89
CA GLU A 30 -13.68 14.17 14.89
C GLU A 30 -13.07 13.88 16.27
N ASP A 31 -13.65 14.38 17.35
CA ASP A 31 -13.18 14.13 18.72
C ASP A 31 -13.29 12.64 19.08
N GLU A 32 -14.35 11.95 18.68
CA GLU A 32 -14.49 10.51 18.87
C GLU A 32 -13.43 9.75 18.09
N LEU A 33 -13.16 10.13 16.83
CA LEU A 33 -12.11 9.52 16.00
C LEU A 33 -10.72 9.73 16.58
N LEU A 34 -10.41 10.93 17.08
CA LEU A 34 -9.15 11.24 17.75
C LEU A 34 -8.99 10.43 19.04
N HIS A 35 -10.03 10.33 19.86
CA HIS A 35 -10.02 9.51 21.07
C HIS A 35 -9.77 8.03 20.75
N ARG A 36 -10.39 7.48 19.70
CA ARG A 36 -10.13 6.11 19.23
C ARG A 36 -8.70 5.95 18.73
N LEU A 37 -8.16 6.94 18.02
CA LEU A 37 -6.77 6.95 17.59
C LEU A 37 -5.81 6.89 18.78
N ASP A 38 -6.04 7.70 19.81
CA ASP A 38 -5.24 7.70 21.03
C ASP A 38 -5.26 6.35 21.72
N GLN A 39 -6.41 5.68 21.78
CA GLN A 39 -6.53 4.31 22.30
C GLN A 39 -5.69 3.31 21.48
N TYR A 40 -5.67 3.42 20.15
CA TYR A 40 -4.84 2.56 19.31
C TYR A 40 -3.34 2.86 19.50
N ILE A 41 -2.97 4.14 19.62
CA ILE A 41 -1.59 4.57 19.90
C ILE A 41 -1.12 4.00 21.25
N ALA A 42 -1.95 4.11 22.29
CA ALA A 42 -1.64 3.54 23.62
C ALA A 42 -1.44 2.00 23.58
N ARG A 43 -2.10 1.30 22.65
CA ARG A 43 -1.98 -0.16 22.47
C ARG A 43 -0.92 -0.57 21.43
N ARG A 44 -0.15 0.39 20.87
CA ARG A 44 0.85 0.13 19.84
C ARG A 44 1.82 -0.98 20.22
N ASP A 45 2.27 -1.00 21.46
CA ASP A 45 3.26 -1.98 21.95
C ASP A 45 2.66 -3.39 22.07
N GLU A 46 1.38 -3.51 22.37
CA GLU A 46 0.65 -4.78 22.33
C GLU A 46 0.62 -5.36 20.90
N PHE A 47 0.23 -4.53 19.91
CA PHE A 47 0.19 -4.95 18.51
C PHE A 47 1.57 -5.31 17.98
N SER A 48 2.58 -4.50 18.30
CA SER A 48 3.97 -4.75 17.91
C SER A 48 4.49 -6.04 18.51
N SER A 49 4.25 -6.28 19.80
CA SER A 49 4.63 -7.53 20.49
C SER A 49 3.96 -8.76 19.88
N LYS A 50 2.67 -8.66 19.55
CA LYS A 50 1.92 -9.74 18.89
C LYS A 50 2.50 -10.08 17.51
N LYS A 51 2.84 -9.06 16.73
CA LYS A 51 3.47 -9.20 15.41
C LYS A 51 4.86 -9.82 15.53
N GLU A 52 5.70 -9.34 16.43
CA GLU A 52 7.03 -9.91 16.65
C GLU A 52 6.98 -11.38 17.12
N LYS A 53 6.07 -11.74 18.01
CA LYS A 53 5.86 -13.14 18.40
C LYS A 53 5.47 -14.04 17.22
N LYS A 54 4.65 -13.53 16.29
CA LYS A 54 4.30 -14.23 15.05
C LYS A 54 5.54 -14.44 14.18
N LEU A 55 6.33 -13.37 13.96
CA LEU A 55 7.56 -13.40 13.17
C LEU A 55 8.61 -14.37 13.75
N VAL A 56 8.80 -14.37 15.07
CA VAL A 56 9.71 -15.31 15.76
C VAL A 56 9.30 -16.77 15.50
N ARG A 57 8.00 -17.08 15.58
CA ARG A 57 7.51 -18.45 15.29
C ARG A 57 7.75 -18.84 13.83
N MET A 58 7.49 -17.94 12.89
CA MET A 58 7.70 -18.21 11.46
C MET A 58 9.18 -18.40 11.14
N LYS A 59 10.08 -17.58 11.70
CA LYS A 59 11.54 -17.72 11.55
C LYS A 59 12.05 -19.03 12.17
N LYS A 60 11.53 -19.41 13.33
CA LYS A 60 11.87 -20.71 13.93
C LYS A 60 11.47 -21.86 13.00
N LYS A 61 10.25 -21.83 12.47
CA LYS A 61 9.78 -22.84 11.50
C LYS A 61 10.66 -22.87 10.25
N GLN A 62 11.00 -21.71 9.69
CA GLN A 62 11.88 -21.56 8.52
C GLN A 62 13.27 -22.17 8.75
N ASN A 63 13.82 -22.04 9.97
CA ASN A 63 15.13 -22.59 10.31
C ASN A 63 15.10 -24.12 10.51
N LEU A 64 13.96 -24.65 10.92
CA LEU A 64 13.80 -26.08 11.22
C LEU A 64 13.42 -26.92 9.99
N THR A 65 12.78 -26.33 8.97
CA THR A 65 12.36 -27.07 7.80
C THR A 65 13.55 -27.41 6.90
N SER A 66 13.65 -28.67 6.47
CA SER A 66 14.57 -29.14 5.42
C SER A 66 13.97 -28.99 4.02
N ASP A 67 12.64 -28.87 3.92
CA ASP A 67 11.95 -28.71 2.64
C ASP A 67 12.17 -27.28 2.10
N LYS A 68 12.84 -27.22 0.95
CA LYS A 68 13.14 -25.95 0.26
C LYS A 68 11.88 -25.23 -0.22
N ARG A 69 10.82 -25.95 -0.63
CA ARG A 69 9.56 -25.34 -1.07
C ARG A 69 8.79 -24.75 0.10
N GLU A 70 8.76 -25.47 1.23
CA GLU A 70 8.19 -24.93 2.47
C GLU A 70 8.96 -23.69 2.94
N ARG A 71 10.30 -23.74 2.90
CA ARG A 71 11.16 -22.60 3.25
C ARG A 71 10.89 -21.40 2.36
N LEU A 72 10.73 -21.58 1.06
CA LEU A 72 10.38 -20.53 0.10
C LEU A 72 9.02 -19.90 0.43
N SER A 73 8.01 -20.71 0.72
CA SER A 73 6.71 -20.23 1.18
C SER A 73 6.82 -19.41 2.47
N LEU A 74 7.64 -19.84 3.43
CA LEU A 74 7.87 -19.11 4.69
C LEU A 74 8.59 -17.77 4.44
N TYR A 75 9.56 -17.68 3.53
CA TYR A 75 10.17 -16.41 3.15
C TYR A 75 9.14 -15.42 2.64
N ASN A 76 8.22 -15.85 1.78
CA ASN A 76 7.16 -14.99 1.26
C ASN A 76 6.13 -14.59 2.33
N GLN A 77 5.84 -15.47 3.30
CA GLN A 77 4.99 -15.13 4.42
C GLN A 77 5.65 -14.11 5.36
N ILE A 78 6.94 -14.27 5.68
CA ILE A 78 7.70 -13.35 6.52
C ILE A 78 7.88 -12.00 5.81
N TYR A 79 8.12 -12.00 4.49
CA TYR A 79 8.12 -10.80 3.67
C TYR A 79 6.84 -9.98 3.86
N ARG A 80 5.66 -10.61 3.72
CA ARG A 80 4.37 -9.93 3.89
C ARG A 80 4.18 -9.31 5.27
N GLU A 81 4.67 -9.97 6.33
CA GLU A 81 4.63 -9.41 7.68
C GLU A 81 5.53 -8.18 7.82
N TYR A 82 6.67 -8.13 7.13
CA TYR A 82 7.59 -7.01 7.19
C TYR A 82 7.26 -5.86 6.23
N TYR A 83 6.61 -6.13 5.11
CA TYR A 83 6.39 -5.16 4.03
C TYR A 83 5.79 -3.83 4.50
N THR A 84 4.83 -3.87 5.42
CA THR A 84 4.18 -2.68 6.00
C THR A 84 4.80 -2.21 7.33
N TYR A 85 5.92 -2.81 7.74
CA TYR A 85 6.44 -2.65 9.10
C TYR A 85 7.93 -2.31 9.16
N ARG A 86 8.77 -2.99 8.37
CA ARG A 86 10.23 -2.77 8.34
C ARG A 86 10.77 -2.99 6.94
N TYR A 87 11.15 -1.90 6.29
CA TYR A 87 11.72 -1.88 4.94
C TYR A 87 12.87 -2.87 4.75
N ASP A 88 13.95 -2.72 5.56
CA ASP A 88 15.17 -3.55 5.41
C ASP A 88 14.87 -5.05 5.55
N SER A 89 14.03 -5.39 6.52
CA SER A 89 13.65 -6.79 6.73
C SER A 89 12.81 -7.34 5.57
N ALA A 90 11.89 -6.54 5.03
CA ALA A 90 11.12 -6.92 3.84
C ALA A 90 12.03 -7.18 2.65
N MET A 91 13.01 -6.29 2.39
CA MET A 91 13.98 -6.44 1.32
C MET A 91 14.83 -7.71 1.50
N VAL A 92 15.30 -7.99 2.72
CA VAL A 92 16.06 -9.22 3.01
C VAL A 92 15.25 -10.48 2.66
N TYR A 93 13.97 -10.54 3.04
CA TYR A 93 13.16 -11.73 2.78
C TYR A 93 12.71 -11.84 1.32
N ALA A 94 12.47 -10.74 0.62
CA ALA A 94 12.25 -10.73 -0.83
C ALA A 94 13.48 -11.28 -1.58
N ASN A 95 14.68 -10.84 -1.20
CA ASN A 95 15.93 -11.33 -1.79
C ASN A 95 16.19 -12.81 -1.50
N ARG A 96 15.97 -13.28 -0.26
CA ARG A 96 16.08 -14.70 0.09
C ARG A 96 15.08 -15.57 -0.66
N GLY A 97 13.85 -15.05 -0.83
CA GLY A 97 12.82 -15.69 -1.62
C GLY A 97 13.22 -15.83 -3.08
N LEU A 98 13.73 -14.75 -3.69
CA LEU A 98 14.19 -14.77 -5.07
C LEU A 98 15.34 -15.77 -5.27
N GLN A 99 16.38 -15.68 -4.45
CA GLN A 99 17.55 -16.57 -4.54
C GLN A 99 17.15 -18.05 -4.41
N LEU A 100 16.25 -18.38 -3.50
CA LEU A 100 15.81 -19.77 -3.34
C LEU A 100 14.91 -20.22 -4.49
N ALA A 101 14.05 -19.33 -5.01
CA ALA A 101 13.21 -19.61 -6.17
C ALA A 101 14.06 -19.89 -7.44
N GLU A 102 15.13 -19.12 -7.66
CA GLU A 102 16.10 -19.33 -8.74
C GLU A 102 16.79 -20.68 -8.61
N GLN A 103 17.23 -21.08 -7.40
CA GLN A 103 17.81 -22.39 -7.14
C GLN A 103 16.85 -23.56 -7.40
N LEU A 104 15.55 -23.32 -7.25
CA LEU A 104 14.51 -24.31 -7.49
C LEU A 104 13.97 -24.28 -8.91
N HIS A 105 14.40 -23.31 -9.73
CA HIS A 105 13.87 -23.04 -11.07
C HIS A 105 12.32 -22.90 -11.05
N ASP A 106 11.79 -22.19 -10.04
CA ASP A 106 10.36 -21.99 -9.85
C ASP A 106 9.95 -20.61 -10.36
N ASP A 107 9.53 -20.54 -11.62
CA ASP A 107 9.23 -19.29 -12.33
C ASP A 107 8.13 -18.47 -11.64
N TYR A 108 7.13 -19.15 -11.03
CA TYR A 108 6.10 -18.46 -10.29
C TYR A 108 6.68 -17.65 -9.10
N PHE A 109 7.54 -18.31 -8.31
CA PHE A 109 8.15 -17.65 -7.15
C PHE A 109 9.27 -16.69 -7.55
N ILE A 110 9.96 -16.91 -8.66
CA ILE A 110 10.92 -15.93 -9.22
C ILE A 110 10.18 -14.64 -9.53
N ASN A 111 9.11 -14.70 -10.31
CA ASN A 111 8.32 -13.53 -10.68
C ASN A 111 7.66 -12.87 -9.45
N LEU A 112 7.07 -13.66 -8.55
CA LEU A 112 6.52 -13.14 -7.29
C LEU A 112 7.55 -12.36 -6.48
N ASN A 113 8.77 -12.86 -6.31
CA ASN A 113 9.79 -12.20 -5.51
C ASN A 113 10.43 -10.99 -6.23
N LYS A 114 10.47 -10.97 -7.56
CA LYS A 114 10.82 -9.76 -8.32
C LYS A 114 9.78 -8.66 -8.11
N ILE A 115 8.49 -8.98 -8.18
CA ILE A 115 7.40 -8.02 -7.88
C ILE A 115 7.49 -7.54 -6.43
N ASN A 116 7.72 -8.44 -5.47
CA ASN A 116 7.91 -8.09 -4.07
C ASN A 116 9.08 -7.10 -3.87
N ARG A 117 10.22 -7.33 -4.53
CA ARG A 117 11.36 -6.41 -4.47
C ARG A 117 11.03 -5.04 -5.04
N ALA A 118 10.36 -5.00 -6.20
CA ALA A 118 9.93 -3.74 -6.80
C ALA A 118 8.98 -2.95 -5.86
N ALA A 119 8.04 -3.66 -5.22
CA ALA A 119 7.15 -3.06 -4.23
C ALA A 119 7.91 -2.44 -3.06
N VAL A 120 8.94 -3.12 -2.52
CA VAL A 120 9.78 -2.56 -1.44
C VAL A 120 10.62 -1.40 -1.96
N LEU A 121 11.24 -1.50 -3.14
CA LEU A 121 12.01 -0.41 -3.74
C LEU A 121 11.18 0.86 -3.87
N SER A 122 9.92 0.75 -4.34
CA SER A 122 9.04 1.90 -4.49
C SER A 122 8.71 2.59 -3.17
N THR A 123 8.55 1.83 -2.07
CA THR A 123 8.33 2.42 -0.73
C THR A 123 9.57 3.11 -0.17
N GLY A 124 10.76 2.76 -0.66
CA GLY A 124 12.03 3.39 -0.32
C GLY A 124 12.42 4.56 -1.23
N GLY A 125 11.59 4.92 -2.22
CA GLY A 125 11.87 5.99 -3.16
C GLY A 125 12.77 5.58 -4.35
N PHE A 126 13.09 4.30 -4.50
CA PHE A 126 13.91 3.77 -5.60
C PHE A 126 13.04 3.43 -6.81
N TYR A 127 12.31 4.43 -7.32
CA TYR A 127 11.25 4.24 -8.33
C TYR A 127 11.79 3.70 -9.66
N SER A 128 12.90 4.25 -10.18
CA SER A 128 13.52 3.78 -11.42
C SER A 128 13.93 2.32 -11.33
N GLN A 129 14.59 1.92 -10.22
CA GLN A 129 14.99 0.54 -10.03
C GLN A 129 13.78 -0.41 -9.88
N ALA A 130 12.68 0.09 -9.29
CA ALA A 130 11.43 -0.67 -9.20
C ALA A 130 10.78 -0.86 -10.57
N GLU A 131 10.74 0.20 -11.39
CA GLU A 131 10.27 0.17 -12.77
C GLU A 131 11.09 -0.82 -13.61
N ASP A 132 12.42 -0.67 -13.63
CA ASP A 132 13.33 -1.53 -14.39
C ASP A 132 13.11 -3.01 -14.06
N LEU A 133 12.95 -3.30 -12.77
CA LEU A 133 12.72 -4.65 -12.31
C LEU A 133 11.38 -5.22 -12.78
N LEU A 134 10.31 -4.42 -12.74
CA LEU A 134 9.00 -4.83 -13.23
C LEU A 134 8.98 -5.00 -14.74
N LEU A 135 9.55 -4.06 -15.49
CA LEU A 135 9.60 -4.12 -16.95
C LEU A 135 10.54 -5.23 -17.46
N SER A 136 11.45 -5.75 -16.62
CA SER A 136 12.23 -6.94 -16.94
C SER A 136 11.41 -8.23 -16.97
N LEU A 137 10.18 -8.21 -16.44
CA LEU A 137 9.25 -9.33 -16.47
C LEU A 137 8.44 -9.27 -17.77
N LYS A 138 8.55 -10.29 -18.60
CA LYS A 138 7.72 -10.41 -19.79
C LYS A 138 6.31 -10.81 -19.38
N SER A 139 5.30 -10.11 -19.87
CA SER A 139 3.89 -10.37 -19.52
C SER A 139 3.45 -11.81 -19.81
N GLU A 140 3.98 -12.43 -20.88
CA GLU A 140 3.74 -13.81 -21.24
C GLU A 140 4.27 -14.84 -20.22
N ASP A 141 5.31 -14.48 -19.47
CA ASP A 141 5.94 -15.34 -18.45
C ASP A 141 5.30 -15.16 -17.07
N ILE A 142 4.43 -14.15 -16.92
CA ILE A 142 3.74 -13.88 -15.65
C ILE A 142 2.50 -14.76 -15.54
N SER A 143 2.46 -15.61 -14.50
CA SER A 143 1.27 -16.40 -14.20
C SER A 143 0.03 -15.52 -14.05
N PRO A 144 -1.15 -15.91 -14.56
CA PRO A 144 -2.40 -15.16 -14.41
C PRO A 144 -2.73 -14.79 -12.95
N LYS A 145 -2.30 -15.63 -11.99
CA LYS A 145 -2.47 -15.36 -10.54
C LYS A 145 -1.63 -14.19 -10.04
N LEU A 146 -0.53 -13.86 -10.72
CA LEU A 146 0.36 -12.76 -10.36
C LEU A 146 0.09 -11.50 -11.17
N MET A 147 -0.64 -11.58 -12.27
CA MET A 147 -0.87 -10.48 -13.19
C MET A 147 -1.51 -9.27 -12.48
N GLN A 148 -2.53 -9.51 -11.65
CA GLN A 148 -3.16 -8.45 -10.87
C GLN A 148 -2.15 -7.77 -9.91
N TYR A 149 -1.31 -8.57 -9.24
CA TYR A 149 -0.32 -8.04 -8.30
C TYR A 149 0.79 -7.26 -9.04
N TYR A 150 1.19 -7.74 -10.23
CA TYR A 150 2.13 -7.05 -11.11
C TYR A 150 1.62 -5.65 -11.50
N TYR A 151 0.42 -5.56 -12.09
CA TYR A 151 -0.15 -4.28 -12.49
C TYR A 151 -0.44 -3.35 -11.30
N TYR A 152 -0.91 -3.90 -10.20
CA TYR A 152 -1.09 -3.15 -8.96
C TYR A 152 0.23 -2.53 -8.49
N THR A 153 1.31 -3.31 -8.46
CA THR A 153 2.62 -2.82 -8.03
C THR A 153 3.16 -1.76 -8.98
N LEU A 154 3.04 -1.96 -10.28
CA LEU A 154 3.49 -1.00 -11.29
C LEU A 154 2.70 0.32 -11.20
N THR A 155 1.38 0.25 -11.00
CA THR A 155 0.54 1.44 -10.75
C THR A 155 0.99 2.19 -9.49
N TRP A 156 1.33 1.47 -8.42
CA TRP A 156 1.84 2.08 -7.19
C TRP A 156 3.20 2.76 -7.39
N VAL A 157 4.11 2.15 -8.13
CA VAL A 157 5.40 2.77 -8.48
C VAL A 157 5.17 4.14 -9.12
N TYR A 158 4.32 4.23 -10.15
CA TYR A 158 4.08 5.49 -10.84
C TYR A 158 3.26 6.48 -10.00
N ASN A 159 2.35 6.02 -9.15
CA ASN A 159 1.64 6.90 -8.22
C ASN A 159 2.60 7.59 -7.24
N TYR A 160 3.49 6.82 -6.59
CA TYR A 160 4.47 7.39 -5.67
C TYR A 160 5.49 8.27 -6.39
N TRP A 161 5.96 7.84 -7.55
CA TRP A 161 6.89 8.62 -8.35
C TRP A 161 6.26 9.92 -8.83
N GLY A 162 5.04 9.87 -9.35
CA GLY A 162 4.28 11.05 -9.76
C GLY A 162 4.02 12.02 -8.61
N ALA A 163 3.69 11.52 -7.42
CA ALA A 163 3.54 12.33 -6.22
C ALA A 163 4.86 12.99 -5.79
N PHE A 164 5.99 12.28 -5.91
CA PHE A 164 7.32 12.83 -5.65
C PHE A 164 7.70 13.92 -6.68
N CYS A 165 7.30 13.76 -7.94
CA CYS A 165 7.57 14.68 -9.05
C CYS A 165 6.49 15.75 -9.24
N GLU A 166 5.51 15.90 -8.33
CA GLU A 166 4.31 16.75 -8.52
C GLU A 166 4.60 18.19 -8.92
N ARG A 167 5.76 18.74 -8.52
CA ARG A 167 6.21 20.10 -8.82
C ARG A 167 7.36 20.17 -9.83
N SER A 168 7.60 19.08 -10.57
CA SER A 168 8.68 18.99 -11.54
C SER A 168 8.14 18.86 -12.98
N GLU A 169 9.03 19.04 -13.94
CA GLU A 169 8.76 18.80 -15.38
C GLU A 169 8.42 17.33 -15.69
N PHE A 170 8.76 16.40 -14.80
CA PHE A 170 8.51 14.96 -14.97
C PHE A 170 7.10 14.51 -14.57
N LYS A 171 6.24 15.41 -14.05
CA LYS A 171 4.89 15.05 -13.62
C LYS A 171 4.05 14.45 -14.74
N GLU A 172 4.07 15.10 -15.91
CA GLU A 172 3.29 14.66 -17.07
C GLU A 172 3.79 13.32 -17.58
N GLU A 173 5.11 13.12 -17.66
CA GLU A 173 5.70 11.83 -18.05
C GLU A 173 5.24 10.68 -17.13
N MET A 174 5.24 10.90 -15.83
CA MET A 174 4.81 9.87 -14.88
C MET A 174 3.32 9.58 -14.97
N GLN A 175 2.50 10.57 -15.25
CA GLN A 175 1.07 10.38 -15.47
C GLN A 175 0.82 9.59 -16.76
N ASP A 176 1.49 9.92 -17.85
CA ASP A 176 1.39 9.20 -19.13
C ASP A 176 1.80 7.72 -18.97
N LYS A 177 2.90 7.45 -18.28
CA LYS A 177 3.34 6.09 -17.96
C LYS A 177 2.27 5.32 -17.19
N LYS A 178 1.67 5.92 -16.17
CA LYS A 178 0.59 5.32 -15.40
C LYS A 178 -0.62 5.01 -16.28
N ASP A 179 -1.04 5.96 -17.11
CA ASP A 179 -2.24 5.82 -17.95
C ASP A 179 -2.04 4.78 -19.07
N SER A 180 -0.78 4.56 -19.50
CA SER A 180 -0.44 3.53 -20.47
C SER A 180 -0.63 2.10 -19.96
N ILE A 181 -0.60 1.90 -18.64
CA ILE A 181 -0.67 0.59 -17.97
C ILE A 181 -2.11 0.22 -17.65
N LEU A 182 -2.94 1.21 -17.31
CA LEU A 182 -4.34 0.95 -16.99
C LEU A 182 -5.02 0.43 -18.25
N PRO A 183 -5.70 -0.74 -18.19
CA PRO A 183 -6.49 -1.19 -19.31
C PRO A 183 -7.49 -0.06 -19.65
N ARG A 184 -7.46 0.42 -20.90
CA ARG A 184 -8.45 1.40 -21.37
C ARG A 184 -9.84 0.81 -21.07
N PRO A 185 -10.75 1.57 -20.45
CA PRO A 185 -12.11 1.08 -20.27
C PRO A 185 -12.62 0.65 -21.63
N LEU A 186 -13.06 -0.60 -21.75
CA LEU A 186 -13.76 -1.06 -22.91
C LEU A 186 -14.91 -0.08 -23.12
N ASN A 187 -14.84 0.69 -24.21
CA ASN A 187 -15.94 1.56 -24.62
C ASN A 187 -17.17 0.67 -24.77
N MET A 188 -18.07 0.73 -23.78
CA MET A 188 -19.43 0.20 -23.89
C MET A 188 -20.28 1.16 -24.71
#